data_d4f26754fb126703ba79dcccc21bb6d4
#
_entry.id   d4f26754fb126703ba79dcccc21bb6d4
#
_cell.length_a   1.000
_cell.length_b   1.000
_cell.length_c   1.000
_cell.angle_alpha   90.00
_cell.angle_beta   90.00
_cell.angle_gamma   90.00
#
_symmetry.space_group_name_H-M   'P 1'
#
loop_
_entity.id
_entity.type
_entity.pdbx_description
1 polymer ?
#
loop_
_entity_poly.entity_id
_entity_poly.type
_entity_poly.pdbx_seq_one_letter_code
_entity_poly.pdbx_strand_id
1 'polypeptide(L)'
;MPPRHAPPSLFQPEITTAPPSNKDWINAHCDGGARGNPGPAGYGALIQDHEGMVLAELSEFLGIRTNNYAEYSGLLGCLQYALDHHYPRLRVVSDSELMVKQIQGKYKVNSPDLKPLWQEARNRIARLEAFEITHALRHKNKDADRLANEAMDRGMKRPHAPGQAAPPPLKATPYPTKSEAPANPYPKAEAMLRGFTKDGTVHLLGGATLPDGIFVKIIRE
;
A
#
# COMPACT_ATOMS: atom_id res chain seq x y z
N MET A 1 -1.79 -65.59 12.78
CA MET A 1 -2.38 -64.52 11.96
C MET A 1 -1.41 -63.36 11.94
N PRO A 2 -0.86 -62.98 10.78
CA PRO A 2 0.02 -61.81 10.67
C PRO A 2 -0.78 -60.51 10.64
N PRO A 3 -0.23 -59.39 11.12
CA PRO A 3 -0.90 -58.10 11.17
C PRO A 3 -1.06 -57.49 9.77
N ARG A 4 -2.25 -56.93 9.49
CA ARG A 4 -2.57 -56.26 8.24
C ARG A 4 -1.86 -54.90 8.19
N HIS A 5 -0.98 -54.74 7.22
CA HIS A 5 -0.44 -53.42 6.87
C HIS A 5 -1.52 -52.53 6.26
N ALA A 6 -1.71 -51.35 6.83
CA ALA A 6 -2.50 -50.28 6.24
C ALA A 6 -1.74 -49.70 5.02
N PRO A 7 -2.44 -49.32 3.93
CA PRO A 7 -1.79 -48.71 2.78
C PRO A 7 -1.33 -47.29 3.10
N PRO A 8 -0.21 -46.81 2.49
CA PRO A 8 0.25 -45.48 2.69
C PRO A 8 -0.73 -44.47 2.09
N SER A 9 -1.04 -43.42 2.87
CA SER A 9 -1.85 -42.28 2.44
C SER A 9 -1.13 -41.51 1.32
N LEU A 10 -1.70 -41.53 0.11
CA LEU A 10 -1.12 -40.97 -1.12
C LEU A 10 -1.45 -39.50 -1.37
N PHE A 11 -1.96 -38.74 -0.38
CA PHE A 11 -2.25 -37.32 -0.54
C PHE A 11 -1.81 -36.54 0.71
N GLN A 12 -0.53 -36.20 0.76
CA GLN A 12 -0.10 -34.99 1.45
C GLN A 12 0.11 -33.94 0.37
N PRO A 13 -0.67 -32.84 0.34
CA PRO A 13 -0.28 -31.68 -0.45
C PRO A 13 0.95 -31.09 0.23
N GLU A 14 2.13 -31.30 -0.35
CA GLU A 14 3.30 -30.51 -0.03
C GLU A 14 2.97 -29.07 -0.39
N ILE A 15 2.59 -28.28 0.61
CA ILE A 15 2.58 -26.81 0.50
C ILE A 15 4.04 -26.41 0.48
N THR A 16 4.65 -26.48 -0.69
CA THR A 16 5.97 -25.90 -0.95
C THR A 16 5.81 -24.39 -0.94
N THR A 17 5.80 -23.79 0.24
CA THR A 17 6.02 -22.35 0.36
C THR A 17 7.49 -22.09 0.10
N ALA A 18 7.88 -22.03 -1.18
CA ALA A 18 9.18 -21.47 -1.52
C ALA A 18 9.26 -20.07 -0.90
N PRO A 19 10.40 -19.68 -0.30
CA PRO A 19 10.57 -18.33 0.20
C PRO A 19 10.27 -17.35 -0.94
N PRO A 20 9.56 -16.24 -0.66
CA PRO A 20 9.15 -15.29 -1.68
C PRO A 20 10.36 -14.84 -2.49
N SER A 21 10.34 -15.08 -3.80
CA SER A 21 11.43 -14.72 -4.67
C SER A 21 11.50 -13.18 -4.76
N ASN A 22 12.71 -12.63 -4.83
CA ASN A 22 12.89 -11.18 -5.02
C ASN A 22 12.27 -10.71 -6.36
N LYS A 23 12.02 -11.63 -7.29
CA LYS A 23 11.43 -11.40 -8.62
C LYS A 23 10.00 -10.88 -8.57
N ASP A 24 9.27 -11.14 -7.47
CA ASP A 24 7.87 -10.70 -7.32
C ASP A 24 7.75 -9.26 -6.80
N TRP A 25 8.88 -8.62 -6.47
CA TRP A 25 8.93 -7.26 -6.01
C TRP A 25 9.15 -6.28 -7.16
N ILE A 26 8.35 -5.20 -7.19
CA ILE A 26 8.67 -4.00 -7.94
C ILE A 26 9.04 -2.86 -7.00
N ASN A 27 9.91 -1.97 -7.47
CA ASN A 27 10.38 -0.81 -6.75
C ASN A 27 9.78 0.44 -7.41
N ALA A 28 9.24 1.35 -6.63
CA ALA A 28 8.69 2.60 -7.12
C ALA A 28 9.32 3.78 -6.38
N HIS A 29 9.74 4.79 -7.11
CA HIS A 29 10.13 6.10 -6.60
C HIS A 29 9.01 7.06 -6.93
N CYS A 30 8.41 7.73 -5.96
CA CYS A 30 7.34 8.70 -6.22
C CYS A 30 7.63 10.05 -5.56
N ASP A 31 7.19 11.10 -6.22
CA ASP A 31 7.23 12.47 -5.76
C ASP A 31 5.97 13.22 -6.19
N GLY A 32 5.63 14.27 -5.46
CA GLY A 32 4.53 15.16 -5.78
C GLY A 32 4.88 16.59 -5.40
N GLY A 33 4.48 17.52 -6.24
CA GLY A 33 4.78 18.93 -6.03
C GLY A 33 3.62 19.84 -6.39
N ALA A 34 3.66 21.06 -5.84
CA ALA A 34 2.77 22.14 -6.22
C ALA A 34 3.54 23.46 -6.34
N ARG A 35 3.27 24.23 -7.39
CA ARG A 35 3.81 25.58 -7.57
C ARG A 35 2.92 26.60 -6.85
N GLY A 36 3.17 26.77 -5.57
CA GLY A 36 2.27 27.39 -4.58
C GLY A 36 1.54 26.34 -3.76
N ASN A 37 0.94 26.71 -2.62
CA ASN A 37 0.31 25.76 -1.73
C ASN A 37 -1.01 26.29 -1.14
N PRO A 38 -2.18 26.08 -1.84
CA PRO A 38 -2.35 25.33 -3.09
C PRO A 38 -1.85 26.05 -4.35
N GLY A 39 -1.57 25.27 -5.39
CA GLY A 39 -1.13 25.77 -6.69
C GLY A 39 -1.21 24.70 -7.77
N PRO A 40 -0.76 25.00 -9.00
CA PRO A 40 -0.59 23.99 -10.04
C PRO A 40 0.25 22.84 -9.52
N ALA A 41 -0.34 21.65 -9.44
CA ALA A 41 0.23 20.49 -8.81
C ALA A 41 0.32 19.31 -9.79
N GLY A 42 1.29 18.45 -9.56
CA GLY A 42 1.47 17.23 -10.33
C GLY A 42 2.28 16.21 -9.53
N TYR A 43 2.23 14.97 -9.96
CA TYR A 43 3.08 13.92 -9.41
C TYR A 43 3.86 13.22 -10.50
N GLY A 44 4.96 12.60 -10.10
CA GLY A 44 5.78 11.72 -10.91
C GLY A 44 6.10 10.43 -10.14
N ALA A 45 6.23 9.34 -10.88
CA ALA A 45 6.74 8.11 -10.32
C ALA A 45 7.53 7.32 -11.37
N LEU A 46 8.64 6.72 -10.94
CA LEU A 46 9.44 5.77 -11.69
C LEU A 46 9.23 4.39 -11.08
N ILE A 47 8.80 3.42 -11.88
CA ILE A 47 8.55 2.06 -11.45
C ILE A 47 9.53 1.13 -12.16
N GLN A 48 10.20 0.30 -11.38
CA GLN A 48 11.25 -0.61 -11.83
C GLN A 48 11.00 -2.02 -11.30
N ASP A 49 11.50 -3.01 -12.02
CA ASP A 49 11.55 -4.38 -11.52
C ASP A 49 12.66 -4.58 -10.46
N HIS A 50 12.86 -5.83 -10.04
CA HIS A 50 13.88 -6.19 -9.06
C HIS A 50 15.32 -6.06 -9.59
N GLU A 51 15.51 -5.98 -10.91
CA GLU A 51 16.82 -5.80 -11.58
C GLU A 51 17.12 -4.32 -11.85
N GLY A 52 16.13 -3.43 -11.62
CA GLY A 52 16.23 -1.99 -11.86
C GLY A 52 15.82 -1.60 -13.29
N MET A 53 15.25 -2.51 -14.07
CA MET A 53 14.71 -2.19 -15.38
C MET A 53 13.43 -1.35 -15.22
N VAL A 54 13.32 -0.27 -16.00
CA VAL A 54 12.15 0.61 -15.95
C VAL A 54 10.95 -0.09 -16.55
N LEU A 55 9.92 -0.25 -15.75
CA LEU A 55 8.62 -0.81 -16.14
C LEU A 55 7.66 0.30 -16.59
N ALA A 56 7.67 1.43 -15.88
CA ALA A 56 6.82 2.58 -16.20
C ALA A 56 7.35 3.89 -15.61
N GLU A 57 7.03 4.99 -16.29
CA GLU A 57 7.13 6.36 -15.79
C GLU A 57 5.72 6.94 -15.72
N LEU A 58 5.29 7.36 -14.55
CA LEU A 58 4.02 8.03 -14.33
C LEU A 58 4.28 9.52 -14.17
N SER A 59 3.45 10.35 -14.82
CA SER A 59 3.58 11.80 -14.74
C SER A 59 2.22 12.43 -15.02
N GLU A 60 1.54 12.99 -14.00
CA GLU A 60 0.18 13.47 -14.12
C GLU A 60 0.00 14.84 -13.47
N PHE A 61 -0.69 15.73 -14.18
CA PHE A 61 -1.09 17.05 -13.71
C PHE A 61 -2.42 16.96 -12.95
N LEU A 62 -2.46 17.52 -11.74
CA LEU A 62 -3.59 17.38 -10.82
C LEU A 62 -4.49 18.64 -10.74
N GLY A 63 -4.19 19.67 -11.53
CA GLY A 63 -4.85 20.97 -11.39
C GLY A 63 -4.32 21.74 -10.16
N ILE A 64 -5.18 22.52 -9.53
CA ILE A 64 -4.81 23.29 -8.33
C ILE A 64 -4.99 22.40 -7.10
N ARG A 65 -3.87 22.02 -6.46
CA ARG A 65 -3.85 21.18 -5.26
C ARG A 65 -2.72 21.62 -4.31
N THR A 66 -2.72 21.05 -3.12
CA THR A 66 -1.61 21.21 -2.16
C THR A 66 -0.47 20.25 -2.48
N ASN A 67 0.73 20.55 -1.99
CA ASN A 67 1.89 19.68 -2.12
C ASN A 67 1.62 18.27 -1.56
N ASN A 68 1.10 18.20 -0.33
CA ASN A 68 0.80 16.90 0.29
C ASN A 68 -0.25 16.09 -0.50
N TYR A 69 -1.21 16.75 -1.14
CA TYR A 69 -2.17 16.07 -2.01
C TYR A 69 -1.45 15.42 -3.21
N ALA A 70 -0.50 16.14 -3.82
CA ALA A 70 0.28 15.62 -4.94
C ALA A 70 1.18 14.44 -4.55
N GLU A 71 1.82 14.49 -3.38
CA GLU A 71 2.62 13.39 -2.81
C GLU A 71 1.78 12.12 -2.63
N TYR A 72 0.59 12.23 -2.01
CA TYR A 72 -0.35 11.10 -1.89
C TYR A 72 -0.82 10.57 -3.24
N SER A 73 -1.03 11.46 -4.23
CA SER A 73 -1.42 11.05 -5.58
C SER A 73 -0.33 10.20 -6.25
N GLY A 74 0.94 10.55 -6.06
CA GLY A 74 2.09 9.75 -6.53
C GLY A 74 2.11 8.35 -5.92
N LEU A 75 1.91 8.25 -4.60
CA LEU A 75 1.78 6.95 -3.93
C LEU A 75 0.60 6.14 -4.47
N LEU A 76 -0.56 6.76 -4.65
CA LEU A 76 -1.75 6.10 -5.21
C LEU A 76 -1.52 5.62 -6.64
N GLY A 77 -0.79 6.38 -7.46
CA GLY A 77 -0.37 5.97 -8.81
C GLY A 77 0.48 4.70 -8.78
N CYS A 78 1.49 4.63 -7.91
CA CYS A 78 2.35 3.44 -7.74
C CYS A 78 1.54 2.21 -7.31
N LEU A 79 0.67 2.38 -6.32
CA LEU A 79 -0.20 1.31 -5.82
C LEU A 79 -1.17 0.82 -6.90
N GLN A 80 -1.76 1.74 -7.69
CA GLN A 80 -2.65 1.38 -8.78
C GLN A 80 -1.91 0.60 -9.86
N TYR A 81 -0.72 1.04 -10.26
CA TYR A 81 0.09 0.33 -11.23
C TYR A 81 0.38 -1.11 -10.79
N ALA A 82 0.80 -1.31 -9.53
CA ALA A 82 1.07 -2.64 -9.00
C ALA A 82 -0.16 -3.55 -9.08
N LEU A 83 -1.34 -3.03 -8.72
CA LEU A 83 -2.59 -3.79 -8.76
C LEU A 83 -3.06 -4.11 -10.18
N ASP A 84 -2.96 -3.16 -11.10
CA ASP A 84 -3.42 -3.32 -12.50
C ASP A 84 -2.55 -4.32 -13.26
N HIS A 85 -1.26 -4.39 -12.92
CA HIS A 85 -0.30 -5.30 -13.55
C HIS A 85 -0.04 -6.57 -12.73
N HIS A 86 -0.87 -6.80 -11.68
CA HIS A 86 -0.82 -8.00 -10.84
C HIS A 86 0.52 -8.25 -10.16
N TYR A 87 1.25 -7.19 -9.81
CA TYR A 87 2.44 -7.31 -8.98
C TYR A 87 2.02 -7.46 -7.52
N PRO A 88 2.36 -8.59 -6.88
CA PRO A 88 1.89 -8.86 -5.51
C PRO A 88 2.62 -8.04 -4.46
N ARG A 89 3.82 -7.53 -4.78
CA ARG A 89 4.71 -6.89 -3.79
C ARG A 89 5.29 -5.61 -4.32
N LEU A 90 5.19 -4.55 -3.51
CA LEU A 90 5.61 -3.20 -3.89
C LEU A 90 6.47 -2.56 -2.80
N ARG A 91 7.65 -2.06 -3.19
CA ARG A 91 8.47 -1.13 -2.39
C ARG A 91 8.33 0.27 -2.93
N VAL A 92 8.02 1.22 -2.06
CA VAL A 92 7.92 2.63 -2.42
C VAL A 92 8.98 3.44 -1.69
N VAL A 93 9.64 4.32 -2.43
CA VAL A 93 10.57 5.31 -1.92
C VAL A 93 9.99 6.70 -2.20
N SER A 94 9.93 7.54 -1.19
CA SER A 94 9.46 8.93 -1.31
C SER A 94 10.27 9.84 -0.41
N ASP A 95 10.42 11.11 -0.79
CA ASP A 95 11.05 12.14 0.05
C ASP A 95 10.06 12.90 0.94
N SER A 96 8.77 12.56 0.87
CA SER A 96 7.73 13.05 1.77
C SER A 96 7.76 12.32 3.12
N GLU A 97 8.51 12.84 4.06
CA GLU A 97 8.59 12.27 5.42
C GLU A 97 7.22 12.18 6.08
N LEU A 98 6.38 13.22 5.89
CA LEU A 98 5.03 13.26 6.45
C LEU A 98 4.19 12.10 5.95
N MET A 99 4.09 11.93 4.62
CA MET A 99 3.30 10.86 4.00
C MET A 99 3.81 9.48 4.44
N VAL A 100 5.13 9.26 4.39
CA VAL A 100 5.74 7.98 4.80
C VAL A 100 5.38 7.64 6.25
N LYS A 101 5.53 8.59 7.19
CA LYS A 101 5.18 8.36 8.60
C LYS A 101 3.69 8.16 8.83
N GLN A 102 2.82 8.81 8.03
CA GLN A 102 1.38 8.61 8.10
C GLN A 102 0.97 7.21 7.58
N ILE A 103 1.54 6.75 6.49
CA ILE A 103 1.30 5.39 5.96
C ILE A 103 1.82 4.32 6.91
N GLN A 104 2.97 4.54 7.53
CA GLN A 104 3.53 3.66 8.57
C GLN A 104 2.75 3.68 9.89
N GLY A 105 1.75 4.55 10.02
CA GLY A 105 0.94 4.69 11.25
C GLY A 105 1.63 5.43 12.39
N LYS A 106 2.81 6.03 12.14
CA LYS A 106 3.56 6.80 13.14
C LYS A 106 2.95 8.19 13.39
N TYR A 107 2.33 8.78 12.36
CA TYR A 107 1.67 10.07 12.42
C TYR A 107 0.19 9.95 12.07
N LYS A 108 -0.66 10.74 12.74
CA LYS A 108 -2.09 10.83 12.45
C LYS A 108 -2.32 11.72 11.21
N VAL A 109 -3.35 11.38 10.44
CA VAL A 109 -3.83 12.23 9.34
C VAL A 109 -4.96 13.10 9.86
N ASN A 110 -4.67 14.38 10.10
CA ASN A 110 -5.65 15.34 10.63
C ASN A 110 -6.35 16.14 9.52
N SER A 111 -5.69 16.32 8.36
CA SER A 111 -6.26 17.06 7.22
C SER A 111 -7.48 16.34 6.64
N PRO A 112 -8.65 17.02 6.54
CA PRO A 112 -9.83 16.44 5.91
C PRO A 112 -9.58 16.05 4.45
N ASP A 113 -8.78 16.84 3.72
CA ASP A 113 -8.48 16.62 2.30
C ASP A 113 -7.57 15.41 2.07
N LEU A 114 -6.70 15.10 3.03
CA LEU A 114 -5.77 13.97 2.93
C LEU A 114 -6.37 12.66 3.46
N LYS A 115 -7.36 12.71 4.34
CA LYS A 115 -8.00 11.49 4.89
C LYS A 115 -8.52 10.53 3.81
N PRO A 116 -9.23 10.99 2.77
CA PRO A 116 -9.69 10.11 1.69
C PRO A 116 -8.54 9.44 0.94
N LEU A 117 -7.46 10.19 0.64
CA LEU A 117 -6.29 9.67 -0.06
C LEU A 117 -5.54 8.64 0.79
N TRP A 118 -5.36 8.94 2.07
CA TRP A 118 -4.77 8.01 3.03
C TRP A 118 -5.59 6.72 3.17
N GLN A 119 -6.91 6.84 3.28
CA GLN A 119 -7.80 5.67 3.37
C GLN A 119 -7.72 4.83 2.09
N GLU A 120 -7.70 5.47 0.92
CA GLU A 120 -7.57 4.79 -0.36
C GLU A 120 -6.21 4.10 -0.48
N ALA A 121 -5.13 4.74 -0.06
CA ALA A 121 -3.81 4.12 -0.02
C ALA A 121 -3.80 2.88 0.88
N ARG A 122 -4.38 2.96 2.08
CA ARG A 122 -4.53 1.82 2.99
C ARG A 122 -5.32 0.66 2.38
N ASN A 123 -6.41 0.99 1.68
CA ASN A 123 -7.24 0.00 1.00
C ASN A 123 -6.48 -0.72 -0.13
N ARG A 124 -5.71 0.02 -0.93
CA ARG A 124 -4.89 -0.57 -2.00
C ARG A 124 -3.74 -1.41 -1.44
N ILE A 125 -3.07 -0.93 -0.40
CA ILE A 125 -2.01 -1.67 0.31
C ILE A 125 -2.54 -3.01 0.83
N ALA A 126 -3.76 -3.04 1.39
CA ALA A 126 -4.35 -4.27 1.91
C ALA A 126 -4.65 -5.33 0.83
N ARG A 127 -4.61 -4.97 -0.46
CA ARG A 127 -4.77 -5.89 -1.59
C ARG A 127 -3.46 -6.49 -2.09
N LEU A 128 -2.32 -5.97 -1.65
CA LEU A 128 -1.00 -6.51 -1.94
C LEU A 128 -0.63 -7.58 -0.92
N GLU A 129 0.19 -8.54 -1.34
CA GLU A 129 0.76 -9.53 -0.43
C GLU A 129 1.79 -8.91 0.53
N ALA A 130 2.58 -7.95 0.02
CA ALA A 130 3.55 -7.22 0.81
C ALA A 130 3.74 -5.78 0.30
N PHE A 131 3.93 -4.88 1.24
CA PHE A 131 4.16 -3.46 0.97
C PHE A 131 5.21 -2.89 1.92
N GLU A 132 6.17 -2.19 1.35
CA GLU A 132 7.19 -1.45 2.08
C GLU A 132 7.21 0.01 1.62
N ILE A 133 7.32 0.95 2.55
CA ILE A 133 7.52 2.37 2.22
C ILE A 133 8.66 2.94 3.05
N THR A 134 9.59 3.62 2.39
CA THR A 134 10.76 4.22 3.00
C THR A 134 10.90 5.69 2.61
N HIS A 135 11.38 6.49 3.57
CA HIS A 135 11.77 7.86 3.30
C HIS A 135 13.20 7.91 2.77
N ALA A 136 13.42 8.63 1.68
CA ALA A 136 14.74 8.90 1.15
C ALA A 136 14.95 10.42 0.95
N LEU A 137 16.19 10.84 1.04
CA LEU A 137 16.54 12.25 0.77
C LEU A 137 16.31 12.56 -0.72
N ARG A 138 15.87 13.78 -0.99
CA ARG A 138 15.48 14.28 -2.32
C ARG A 138 16.47 13.98 -3.44
N HIS A 139 17.78 14.01 -3.15
CA HIS A 139 18.81 13.71 -4.15
C HIS A 139 18.78 12.27 -4.67
N LYS A 140 18.11 11.35 -3.95
CA LYS A 140 17.87 9.96 -4.36
C LYS A 140 16.54 9.73 -5.05
N ASN A 141 15.73 10.79 -5.24
CA ASN A 141 14.40 10.74 -5.85
C ASN A 141 14.27 11.62 -7.11
N LYS A 142 15.41 11.89 -7.78
CA LYS A 142 15.49 12.89 -8.88
C LYS A 142 14.60 12.58 -10.07
N ASP A 143 14.43 11.30 -10.43
CA ASP A 143 13.62 10.93 -11.58
C ASP A 143 12.14 11.17 -11.32
N ALA A 144 11.65 10.84 -10.13
CA ALA A 144 10.28 11.14 -9.74
C ALA A 144 10.03 12.65 -9.65
N ASP A 145 10.98 13.43 -9.06
CA ASP A 145 10.93 14.92 -9.04
C ASP A 145 10.88 15.50 -10.46
N ARG A 146 11.72 15.00 -11.39
CA ARG A 146 11.68 15.40 -12.79
C ARG A 146 10.29 15.17 -13.41
N LEU A 147 9.74 13.98 -13.25
CA LEU A 147 8.42 13.59 -13.79
C LEU A 147 7.29 14.45 -13.20
N ALA A 148 7.34 14.76 -11.89
CA ALA A 148 6.38 15.66 -11.25
C ALA A 148 6.46 17.10 -11.82
N ASN A 149 7.67 17.61 -12.02
CA ASN A 149 7.89 18.92 -12.64
C ASN A 149 7.40 18.97 -14.08
N GLU A 150 7.68 17.93 -14.89
CA GLU A 150 7.17 17.82 -16.25
C GLU A 150 5.64 17.78 -16.29
N ALA A 151 4.98 17.10 -15.34
CA ALA A 151 3.53 17.09 -15.22
C ALA A 151 2.98 18.50 -15.01
N MET A 152 3.55 19.25 -14.07
CA MET A 152 3.15 20.63 -13.78
C MET A 152 3.37 21.54 -14.99
N ASP A 153 4.51 21.41 -15.69
CA ASP A 153 4.83 22.21 -16.87
C ASP A 153 3.86 21.96 -18.03
N ARG A 154 3.52 20.69 -18.28
CA ARG A 154 2.50 20.33 -19.28
C ARG A 154 1.12 20.90 -18.94
N GLY A 155 0.73 20.81 -17.67
CA GLY A 155 -0.55 21.30 -17.21
C GLY A 155 -0.69 22.82 -17.32
N MET A 156 0.37 23.56 -17.01
CA MET A 156 0.37 25.02 -17.11
C MET A 156 0.43 25.54 -18.56
N LYS A 157 1.01 24.80 -19.49
CA LYS A 157 1.08 25.16 -20.92
C LYS A 157 -0.24 24.91 -21.65
N ARG A 158 -1.16 24.10 -21.12
CA ARG A 158 -2.49 23.93 -21.70
C ARG A 158 -3.33 25.15 -21.35
N PRO A 159 -3.90 25.88 -22.37
CA PRO A 159 -4.84 26.96 -22.04
C PRO A 159 -5.99 26.37 -21.20
N HIS A 160 -6.18 26.86 -20.02
CA HIS A 160 -7.35 26.50 -19.21
C HIS A 160 -8.57 27.08 -19.92
N ALA A 161 -9.38 26.21 -20.54
CA ALA A 161 -10.71 26.62 -20.97
C ALA A 161 -11.48 27.04 -19.69
N PRO A 162 -12.08 28.25 -19.66
CA PRO A 162 -12.85 28.70 -18.51
C PRO A 162 -14.02 27.70 -18.29
N GLY A 163 -14.04 27.01 -17.14
CA GLY A 163 -15.08 26.06 -16.76
C GLY A 163 -14.66 24.60 -16.68
N GLN A 164 -13.43 24.21 -16.98
CA GLN A 164 -13.00 22.85 -16.67
C GLN A 164 -12.75 22.73 -15.15
N ALA A 165 -13.69 22.06 -14.49
CA ALA A 165 -13.45 21.52 -13.17
C ALA A 165 -12.15 20.71 -13.15
N ALA A 166 -11.42 20.74 -12.03
CA ALA A 166 -10.28 19.86 -11.82
C ALA A 166 -10.60 18.44 -12.29
N PRO A 167 -9.63 17.72 -12.92
CA PRO A 167 -9.86 16.33 -13.29
C PRO A 167 -10.47 15.61 -12.10
N PRO A 168 -11.45 14.74 -12.33
CA PRO A 168 -12.07 14.00 -11.23
C PRO A 168 -10.95 13.30 -10.46
N PRO A 169 -11.06 13.22 -9.14
CA PRO A 169 -10.13 12.45 -8.35
C PRO A 169 -10.00 11.08 -9.01
N LEU A 170 -8.77 10.56 -9.07
CA LEU A 170 -8.46 9.23 -9.64
C LEU A 170 -9.67 8.33 -9.44
N LYS A 171 -10.31 7.90 -10.54
CA LYS A 171 -11.54 7.12 -10.48
C LYS A 171 -11.32 6.02 -9.45
N ALA A 172 -11.94 6.17 -8.30
CA ALA A 172 -12.10 5.05 -7.39
C ALA A 172 -12.69 3.94 -8.26
N THR A 173 -11.94 2.88 -8.52
CA THR A 173 -12.53 1.69 -9.11
C THR A 173 -13.75 1.39 -8.26
N PRO A 174 -14.96 1.22 -8.86
CA PRO A 174 -16.12 0.92 -8.06
C PRO A 174 -15.79 -0.33 -7.25
N TYR A 175 -15.66 -0.15 -5.94
CA TYR A 175 -15.54 -1.29 -5.05
C TYR A 175 -16.79 -2.14 -5.24
N PRO A 176 -16.66 -3.48 -5.32
CA PRO A 176 -17.83 -4.33 -5.18
C PRO A 176 -18.52 -3.90 -3.89
N THR A 177 -19.79 -3.50 -4.05
CA THR A 177 -20.66 -3.19 -2.92
C THR A 177 -20.63 -4.37 -1.97
N LYS A 178 -20.73 -4.10 -0.68
CA LYS A 178 -20.59 -4.98 0.50
C LYS A 178 -21.17 -6.41 0.42
N SER A 179 -21.80 -6.80 -0.69
CA SER A 179 -22.42 -8.11 -0.85
C SER A 179 -21.57 -9.20 -1.50
N GLU A 180 -20.39 -8.87 -2.06
CA GLU A 180 -19.54 -9.85 -2.77
C GLU A 180 -18.07 -9.89 -2.32
N ALA A 181 -17.72 -9.20 -1.24
CA ALA A 181 -16.40 -9.41 -0.63
C ALA A 181 -16.37 -10.85 -0.07
N PRO A 182 -15.36 -11.67 -0.40
CA PRO A 182 -15.17 -12.93 0.28
C PRO A 182 -15.15 -12.66 1.78
N ALA A 183 -15.92 -13.41 2.54
CA ALA A 183 -16.04 -13.27 3.97
C ALA A 183 -14.63 -13.15 4.56
N ASN A 184 -14.36 -12.05 5.25
CA ASN A 184 -13.10 -11.88 5.97
C ASN A 184 -12.94 -13.08 6.90
N PRO A 185 -11.95 -13.98 6.68
CA PRO A 185 -11.78 -15.15 7.53
C PRO A 185 -11.41 -14.80 8.97
N TYR A 186 -11.13 -13.51 9.24
CA TYR A 186 -10.79 -13.05 10.57
C TYR A 186 -11.95 -12.25 11.16
N PRO A 187 -12.64 -12.76 12.20
CA PRO A 187 -13.66 -12.00 12.91
C PRO A 187 -13.02 -10.73 13.48
N LYS A 188 -13.75 -9.61 13.43
CA LYS A 188 -13.35 -8.37 14.11
C LYS A 188 -12.92 -8.71 15.52
N ALA A 189 -11.71 -8.32 15.89
CA ALA A 189 -11.20 -8.46 17.26
C ALA A 189 -12.02 -7.53 18.18
N GLU A 190 -13.10 -8.05 18.73
CA GLU A 190 -13.94 -7.34 19.72
C GLU A 190 -13.67 -7.79 21.17
N ALA A 191 -12.75 -8.73 21.39
CA ALA A 191 -12.43 -9.15 22.74
C ALA A 191 -10.93 -9.00 23.02
N MET A 192 -10.59 -8.12 23.94
CA MET A 192 -9.26 -8.09 24.54
C MET A 192 -9.17 -9.27 25.51
N LEU A 193 -8.49 -10.34 25.11
CA LEU A 193 -8.26 -11.49 25.96
C LEU A 193 -7.06 -11.21 26.87
N ARG A 194 -7.20 -11.55 28.16
CA ARG A 194 -6.09 -11.44 29.12
C ARG A 194 -5.40 -12.79 29.25
N GLY A 195 -4.10 -12.76 29.43
CA GLY A 195 -3.30 -13.96 29.59
C GLY A 195 -1.95 -13.65 30.25
N PHE A 196 -1.16 -14.67 30.50
CA PHE A 196 0.21 -14.55 30.99
C PHE A 196 1.13 -15.44 30.16
N THR A 197 2.41 -15.11 30.15
CA THR A 197 3.43 -15.93 29.50
C THR A 197 4.14 -16.79 30.55
N LYS A 198 4.26 -18.09 30.28
CA LYS A 198 5.04 -19.04 31.06
C LYS A 198 5.76 -19.98 30.09
N ASP A 199 7.06 -20.18 30.30
CA ASP A 199 7.91 -21.09 29.51
C ASP A 199 7.82 -20.86 27.99
N GLY A 200 7.75 -19.58 27.55
CA GLY A 200 7.66 -19.19 26.14
C GLY A 200 6.26 -19.38 25.52
N THR A 201 5.28 -19.83 26.29
CA THR A 201 3.91 -20.07 25.83
C THR A 201 2.96 -19.03 26.42
N VAL A 202 1.96 -18.61 25.61
CA VAL A 202 0.89 -17.70 26.08
C VAL A 202 -0.28 -18.50 26.63
N HIS A 203 -0.60 -18.28 27.90
CA HIS A 203 -1.75 -18.88 28.59
C HIS A 203 -2.87 -17.84 28.69
N LEU A 204 -4.03 -18.13 28.12
CA LEU A 204 -5.20 -17.26 28.20
C LEU A 204 -5.95 -17.49 29.51
N LEU A 205 -6.39 -16.41 30.15
CA LEU A 205 -7.24 -16.48 31.34
C LEU A 205 -8.70 -16.74 30.92
N GLY A 206 -9.45 -17.43 31.78
CA GLY A 206 -10.88 -17.68 31.58
C GLY A 206 -11.22 -18.83 30.63
N GLY A 207 -10.25 -19.72 30.30
CA GLY A 207 -10.51 -20.89 29.46
C GLY A 207 -10.79 -20.56 27.99
N ALA A 208 -10.45 -19.35 27.53
CA ALA A 208 -10.60 -18.95 26.14
C ALA A 208 -9.61 -19.72 25.25
N THR A 209 -10.06 -20.20 24.10
CA THR A 209 -9.24 -20.79 23.06
C THR A 209 -9.17 -19.85 21.87
N LEU A 210 -7.99 -19.73 21.27
CA LEU A 210 -7.81 -18.99 20.02
C LEU A 210 -7.95 -19.97 18.85
N PRO A 211 -8.64 -19.58 17.76
CA PRO A 211 -8.64 -20.36 16.54
C PRO A 211 -7.22 -20.51 15.97
N ASP A 212 -6.94 -21.62 15.32
CA ASP A 212 -5.65 -21.85 14.67
C ASP A 212 -5.40 -20.83 13.54
N GLY A 213 -4.15 -20.40 13.41
CA GLY A 213 -3.72 -19.52 12.30
C GLY A 213 -3.99 -18.03 12.50
N ILE A 214 -4.40 -17.56 13.68
CA ILE A 214 -4.56 -16.13 13.94
C ILE A 214 -3.28 -15.50 14.50
N PHE A 215 -3.04 -14.24 14.09
CA PHE A 215 -1.98 -13.43 14.69
C PHE A 215 -2.49 -12.69 15.93
N VAL A 216 -1.78 -12.81 17.03
CA VAL A 216 -2.09 -12.09 18.28
C VAL A 216 -1.01 -11.05 18.56
N LYS A 217 -1.43 -9.87 19.04
CA LYS A 217 -0.54 -8.85 19.55
C LYS A 217 -0.57 -8.90 21.07
N ILE A 218 0.58 -9.19 21.69
CA ILE A 218 0.73 -9.16 23.13
C ILE A 218 1.12 -7.74 23.55
N ILE A 219 0.32 -7.14 24.45
CA ILE A 219 0.59 -5.83 25.04
C ILE A 219 0.87 -6.08 26.52
N ARG A 220 2.02 -5.63 27.01
CA ARG A 220 2.38 -5.70 28.41
C ARG A 220 1.72 -4.53 29.14
N GLU A 221 0.99 -4.81 30.21
CA GLU A 221 0.53 -3.78 31.17
C GLU A 221 1.64 -3.41 32.14
#